data_318e7ccc86a78b90275fd3ada85aae56
#
_entry.id   318e7ccc86a78b90275fd3ada85aae56
#
_cell.length_a   1.000
_cell.length_b   1.000
_cell.length_c   1.000
_cell.angle_alpha   90.00
_cell.angle_beta   90.00
_cell.angle_gamma   90.00
#
_symmetry.space_group_name_H-M   'P 1'
#
loop_
_entity.id
_entity.type
_entity.pdbx_description
1 polymer ?
#
loop_
_entity_poly.entity_id
_entity_poly.type
_entity_poly.pdbx_seq_one_letter_code
_entity_poly.pdbx_strand_id
1 'polypeptide(L)' 'MHIMIYVFKTSVDSRSKFESASVLLQELLPNTLWNFDLEDCDNILRIDSELDIPNLIQNNGIFDCIELE' A
#
# COMPACT_ATOMS: atom_id res chain seq x y z
N MET A 1 -17.83 1.62 13.92
CA MET A 1 -16.92 1.92 12.82
C MET A 1 -15.50 1.60 13.25
N HIS A 2 -14.84 0.67 12.59
CA HIS A 2 -13.51 0.23 12.96
C HIS A 2 -12.54 0.50 11.82
N ILE A 3 -11.51 1.30 12.09
CA ILE A 3 -10.43 1.51 11.16
C ILE A 3 -9.31 0.54 11.50
N MET A 4 -8.90 -0.24 10.52
CA MET A 4 -7.76 -1.15 10.65
C MET A 4 -6.52 -0.46 10.09
N ILE A 5 -5.40 -0.72 10.72
CA ILE A 5 -4.10 -0.25 10.22
C ILE A 5 -3.41 -1.46 9.59
N TYR A 6 -3.19 -1.36 8.28
CA TYR A 6 -2.51 -2.42 7.51
C TYR A 6 -1.09 -1.96 7.20
N VAL A 7 -0.15 -2.86 7.37
CA VAL A 7 1.27 -2.61 7.08
C VAL A 7 1.76 -3.68 6.12
N PHE A 8 2.36 -3.26 5.03
CA PHE A 8 2.86 -4.15 3.99
C PHE A 8 4.32 -3.90 3.70
N LYS A 9 5.07 -4.99 3.51
CA LYS A 9 6.36 -4.94 2.85
C LYS A 9 6.11 -4.93 1.34
N THR A 10 6.77 -4.04 0.61
CA THR A 10 6.52 -3.88 -0.82
C THR A 10 7.80 -3.94 -1.63
N SER A 11 7.64 -4.06 -2.95
CA SER A 11 8.74 -3.97 -3.92
C SER A 11 8.93 -2.56 -4.46
N VAL A 12 8.30 -1.56 -3.85
CA VAL A 12 8.38 -0.16 -4.30
C VAL A 12 9.71 0.42 -3.83
N ASP A 13 10.74 0.31 -4.66
CA ASP A 13 12.12 0.65 -4.32
C ASP A 13 12.70 1.77 -5.18
N SER A 14 11.86 2.44 -5.97
CA SER A 14 12.28 3.53 -6.84
C SER A 14 11.18 4.56 -6.94
N ARG A 15 11.55 5.77 -7.39
CA ARG A 15 10.58 6.83 -7.60
C ARG A 15 9.54 6.46 -8.65
N SER A 16 9.97 5.81 -9.72
CA SER A 16 9.08 5.36 -10.78
C SER A 16 8.02 4.40 -10.25
N LYS A 17 8.43 3.41 -9.45
CA LYS A 17 7.50 2.47 -8.83
C LYS A 17 6.58 3.17 -7.83
N PHE A 18 7.12 4.13 -7.07
CA PHE A 18 6.32 4.92 -6.14
C PHE A 18 5.21 5.67 -6.86
N GLU A 19 5.52 6.32 -7.97
CA GLU A 19 4.53 7.06 -8.75
C GLU A 19 3.43 6.14 -9.29
N SER A 20 3.82 5.00 -9.84
CA SER A 20 2.86 4.01 -10.34
C SER A 20 1.97 3.45 -9.23
N ALA A 21 2.57 3.14 -8.08
CA ALA A 21 1.82 2.64 -6.94
C ALA A 21 0.87 3.70 -6.40
N SER A 22 1.29 4.96 -6.37
CA SER A 22 0.45 6.06 -5.90
C SER A 22 -0.79 6.24 -6.77
N VAL A 23 -0.64 6.17 -8.08
CA VAL A 23 -1.77 6.26 -9.01
C VAL A 23 -2.73 5.10 -8.76
N LEU A 24 -2.21 3.89 -8.64
CA LEU A 24 -3.04 2.72 -8.37
C LEU A 24 -3.83 2.87 -7.07
N LEU A 25 -3.17 3.30 -5.99
CA LEU A 25 -3.81 3.44 -4.70
C LEU A 25 -4.87 4.54 -4.71
N GLN A 26 -4.63 5.62 -5.43
CA GLN A 26 -5.64 6.68 -5.56
C GLN A 26 -6.87 6.20 -6.31
N GLU A 27 -6.70 5.32 -7.28
CA GLU A 27 -7.82 4.76 -8.04
C GLU A 27 -8.60 3.71 -7.24
N LEU A 28 -7.88 2.83 -6.53
CA LEU A 28 -8.50 1.75 -5.77
C LEU A 28 -9.08 2.24 -4.44
N LEU A 29 -8.44 3.22 -3.83
CA LEU A 29 -8.71 3.63 -2.45
C LEU A 29 -8.90 5.14 -2.35
N PRO A 30 -9.87 5.71 -3.10
CA PRO A 30 -10.15 7.15 -2.95
C PRO A 30 -10.61 7.42 -1.50
N ASN A 31 -10.20 8.53 -0.94
CA ASN A 31 -10.55 8.94 0.44
C ASN A 31 -9.97 8.03 1.52
N THR A 32 -8.92 7.27 1.21
CA THR A 32 -8.24 6.40 2.17
C THR A 32 -6.88 6.99 2.48
N LEU A 33 -6.51 6.95 3.75
CA LEU A 33 -5.19 7.43 4.19
C LEU A 33 -4.17 6.33 3.99
N TRP A 34 -3.11 6.64 3.27
CA TRP A 34 -1.99 5.71 3.08
C TRP A 34 -0.70 6.50 2.92
N ASN A 35 0.41 5.88 3.27
CA ASN A 35 1.72 6.45 2.98
C ASN A 35 2.77 5.36 2.86
N PHE A 36 3.85 5.70 2.18
CA PHE A 36 5.02 4.83 2.06
C PHE A 36 6.13 5.34 2.95
N ASP A 37 6.83 4.41 3.60
CA ASP A 37 8.09 4.67 4.26
C ASP A 37 9.20 4.00 3.46
N LEU A 38 9.79 4.76 2.54
CA LEU A 38 10.81 4.24 1.63
C LEU A 38 12.22 4.36 2.21
N GLU A 39 12.37 4.95 3.39
CA GLU A 39 13.64 4.93 4.12
C GLU A 39 13.89 3.58 4.77
N ASP A 40 12.81 2.84 5.05
CA ASP A 40 12.93 1.48 5.54
C ASP A 40 13.35 0.54 4.41
N CYS A 41 14.23 -0.42 4.71
CA CYS A 41 14.71 -1.37 3.72
C CYS A 41 13.59 -2.29 3.19
N ASP A 42 12.47 -2.38 3.90
CA ASP A 42 11.33 -3.18 3.48
C ASP A 42 10.33 -2.39 2.64
N ASN A 43 10.58 -1.11 2.37
CA ASN A 43 9.73 -0.26 1.54
C ASN A 43 8.26 -0.35 2.01
N ILE A 44 8.03 0.05 3.24
CA ILE A 44 6.77 -0.16 3.93
C ILE A 44 5.65 0.72 3.35
N LEU A 45 4.49 0.09 3.14
CA LEU A 45 3.24 0.78 2.83
C LEU A 45 2.31 0.62 4.02
N ARG A 46 1.80 1.72 4.52
CA ARG A 46 0.83 1.74 5.60
C ARG A 46 -0.50 2.29 5.07
N ILE A 47 -1.58 1.59 5.36
CA ILE A 47 -2.92 1.99 4.93
C ILE A 47 -3.87 1.91 6.12
N ASP A 48 -4.58 3.01 6.39
CA ASP A 48 -5.61 3.06 7.43
C ASP A 48 -6.97 3.02 6.73
N SER A 49 -7.75 1.96 6.95
CA SER A 49 -9.01 1.77 6.24
C SER A 49 -9.95 0.85 6.99
N GLU A 50 -11.25 1.00 6.70
CA GLU A 50 -12.29 0.06 7.14
C GLU A 50 -12.45 -1.09 6.17
N LEU A 51 -11.88 -0.99 4.98
CA LEU A 51 -12.01 -1.99 3.93
C LEU A 51 -11.03 -3.14 4.13
N ASP A 52 -11.32 -4.26 3.49
CA ASP A 52 -10.40 -5.40 3.49
C ASP A 52 -9.28 -5.14 2.47
N ILE A 53 -8.29 -4.37 2.91
CA ILE A 53 -7.21 -3.90 2.04
C ILE A 53 -6.40 -5.04 1.43
N PRO A 54 -6.02 -6.11 2.16
CA PRO A 54 -5.25 -7.18 1.54
C PRO A 54 -5.92 -7.77 0.29
N ASN A 55 -7.23 -7.95 0.31
CA ASN A 55 -7.95 -8.46 -0.85
C ASN A 55 -8.00 -7.47 -2.01
N LEU A 56 -7.98 -6.17 -1.70
CA LEU A 56 -8.07 -5.14 -2.72
C LEU A 56 -6.77 -4.93 -3.47
N ILE A 57 -5.63 -5.05 -2.80
CA ILE A 57 -4.33 -4.76 -3.42
C ILE A 57 -3.52 -6.00 -3.76
N GLN A 58 -3.96 -7.17 -3.33
CA GLN A 58 -3.28 -8.41 -3.67
C GLN A 58 -3.32 -8.62 -5.19
N ASN A 59 -2.18 -9.01 -5.77
CA ASN A 59 -2.07 -9.28 -7.21
C ASN A 59 -2.44 -8.07 -8.09
N ASN A 60 -2.06 -6.87 -7.65
CA ASN A 60 -2.38 -5.65 -8.39
C ASN A 60 -1.61 -5.49 -9.70
N GLY A 61 -0.51 -6.21 -9.90
CA GLY A 61 0.26 -6.16 -11.13
C GLY A 61 1.24 -4.99 -11.24
N ILE A 62 1.22 -4.06 -10.29
CA ILE A 62 2.09 -2.89 -10.30
C ILE A 62 3.27 -3.07 -9.35
N PHE A 63 3.02 -3.59 -8.15
CA PHE A 63 4.06 -3.86 -7.17
C PHE A 63 3.67 -5.07 -6.32
N ASP A 64 4.69 -5.71 -5.76
CA ASP A 64 4.46 -6.81 -4.83
C ASP A 64 4.22 -6.25 -3.44
N CYS A 65 3.32 -6.87 -2.69
CA CYS A 65 3.08 -6.50 -1.31
C CYS A 65 2.79 -7.74 -0.48
N ILE A 66 3.35 -7.74 0.74
CA ILE A 66 3.18 -8.82 1.71
C ILE A 66 2.75 -8.16 3.01
N GLU A 67 1.59 -8.55 3.52
CA GLU A 67 1.11 -8.01 4.78
C GLU A 67 2.00 -8.44 5.93
N LEU A 68 2.39 -7.47 6.76
CA LEU A 68 3.15 -7.71 7.97
C LEU A 68 2.20 -7.66 9.17
N GLU A 69 2.36 -8.61 10.06
CA GLU A 69 1.59 -8.66 11.30
C GLU A 69 2.25 -7.89 12.43
#